data_82212bb3290b61a565155bc402b3ce4c
#
_entry.id   82212bb3290b61a565155bc402b3ce4c
#
_cell.length_a   1.000
_cell.length_b   1.000
_cell.length_c   1.000
_cell.angle_alpha   90.00
_cell.angle_beta   90.00
_cell.angle_gamma   90.00
#
_symmetry.space_group_name_H-M   'P 1'
#
loop_
_entity.id
_entity.type
_entity.pdbx_description
1 polymer ?
#
loop_
_entity_poly.entity_id
_entity_poly.type
_entity_poly.pdbx_seq_one_letter_code
_entity_poly.pdbx_strand_id
1 'polypeptide(L)'
;METKTNIAKAILAVMKDVKGIDKSMTVGSGNNSYKGVPDQEVKKIIGEAMEKHGLCLLPIGVDAKTKIDRWEEESTYNGVTTKKMKQSVFTESKTKYLLLHTSGESIELEGYGQGVDSQDKSAGKSTTYALKYTLLYTFLVPTGKIDDADTTHSDDIQTPQTKQPVQVKEPTVDEKASMMQNRTNPELPSGIAQSILDATTEAQLKVIWEDNQKLHVVKKFSDAVATRKKELLAKK
;
A
#
# COMPACT_ATOMS: atom_id res chain seq x y z
N MET A 1 40.77 -23.38 -10.53
CA MET A 1 39.38 -23.01 -10.16
C MET A 1 38.76 -24.20 -9.46
N GLU A 2 38.49 -24.09 -8.18
CA GLU A 2 37.73 -25.15 -7.48
C GLU A 2 36.32 -25.21 -8.11
N THR A 3 35.89 -26.43 -8.43
CA THR A 3 34.59 -26.66 -9.06
C THR A 3 33.51 -26.53 -7.97
N LYS A 4 32.78 -25.42 -7.97
CA LYS A 4 31.65 -25.18 -7.03
C LYS A 4 30.41 -26.03 -7.40
N THR A 5 30.61 -27.36 -7.43
CA THR A 5 29.61 -28.31 -7.94
C THR A 5 28.44 -28.51 -6.98
N ASN A 6 28.72 -28.52 -5.66
CA ASN A 6 27.69 -28.81 -4.64
C ASN A 6 26.74 -27.65 -4.46
N ILE A 7 27.26 -26.41 -4.35
CA ILE A 7 26.43 -25.23 -4.24
C ILE A 7 25.56 -25.01 -5.52
N ALA A 8 26.13 -25.27 -6.71
CA ALA A 8 25.37 -25.20 -7.95
C ALA A 8 24.21 -26.21 -7.99
N LYS A 9 24.46 -27.47 -7.57
CA LYS A 9 23.42 -28.49 -7.45
C LYS A 9 22.33 -28.09 -6.45
N ALA A 10 22.72 -27.52 -5.30
CA ALA A 10 21.79 -27.07 -4.28
C ALA A 10 20.92 -25.91 -4.79
N ILE A 11 21.49 -24.94 -5.49
CA ILE A 11 20.73 -23.84 -6.12
C ILE A 11 19.71 -24.40 -7.13
N LEU A 12 20.11 -25.29 -8.01
CA LEU A 12 19.20 -25.94 -8.96
C LEU A 12 18.09 -26.74 -8.27
N ALA A 13 18.39 -27.36 -7.13
CA ALA A 13 17.40 -28.09 -6.35
C ALA A 13 16.37 -27.16 -5.69
N VAL A 14 16.79 -26.01 -5.16
CA VAL A 14 15.87 -24.95 -4.68
C VAL A 14 14.98 -24.45 -5.82
N MET A 15 15.55 -24.13 -6.98
CA MET A 15 14.78 -23.70 -8.16
C MET A 15 13.75 -24.76 -8.60
N LYS A 16 14.07 -26.03 -8.45
CA LYS A 16 13.16 -27.13 -8.74
C LYS A 16 12.01 -27.22 -7.74
N ASP A 17 12.28 -26.98 -6.47
CA ASP A 17 11.29 -27.11 -5.39
C ASP A 17 10.35 -25.89 -5.34
N VAL A 18 10.87 -24.67 -5.54
CA VAL A 18 10.08 -23.44 -5.49
C VAL A 18 9.46 -23.14 -6.86
N LYS A 19 8.18 -23.43 -7.05
CA LYS A 19 7.48 -23.28 -8.32
C LYS A 19 6.92 -21.88 -8.59
N GLY A 20 6.76 -21.08 -7.54
CA GLY A 20 6.26 -19.72 -7.62
C GLY A 20 5.77 -19.21 -6.27
N ILE A 21 5.59 -17.91 -6.18
CA ILE A 21 5.03 -17.23 -5.00
C ILE A 21 3.95 -16.27 -5.47
N ASP A 22 2.76 -16.38 -4.89
CA ASP A 22 1.62 -15.55 -5.30
C ASP A 22 1.72 -14.12 -4.78
N LYS A 23 1.17 -13.17 -5.56
CA LYS A 23 0.98 -11.79 -5.15
C LYS A 23 -0.26 -11.67 -4.25
N SER A 24 -0.14 -12.06 -2.98
CA SER A 24 -1.26 -12.10 -2.02
C SER A 24 -1.48 -10.78 -1.28
N MET A 25 -0.43 -9.94 -1.15
CA MET A 25 -0.48 -8.69 -0.38
C MET A 25 -1.03 -7.53 -1.22
N THR A 26 -2.00 -6.79 -0.66
CA THR A 26 -2.45 -5.52 -1.25
C THR A 26 -1.58 -4.37 -0.73
N VAL A 27 -0.96 -3.63 -1.65
CA VAL A 27 -0.12 -2.46 -1.37
C VAL A 27 -0.85 -1.22 -1.85
N GLY A 28 -0.87 -0.16 -1.02
CA GLY A 28 -1.60 1.07 -1.32
C GLY A 28 -3.07 1.03 -0.91
N SER A 29 -3.80 2.07 -1.25
CA SER A 29 -5.24 2.20 -0.95
C SER A 29 -5.98 2.87 -2.11
N GLY A 30 -7.28 2.58 -2.25
CA GLY A 30 -8.12 3.11 -3.32
C GLY A 30 -7.71 2.62 -4.71
N ASN A 31 -7.85 3.50 -5.71
CA ASN A 31 -7.59 3.16 -7.12
C ASN A 31 -6.10 2.91 -7.43
N ASN A 32 -5.19 3.31 -6.55
CA ASN A 32 -3.74 3.12 -6.70
C ASN A 32 -3.22 1.89 -5.94
N SER A 33 -4.10 0.96 -5.55
CA SER A 33 -3.67 -0.27 -4.90
C SER A 33 -3.23 -1.33 -5.93
N TYR A 34 -2.16 -2.05 -5.61
CA TYR A 34 -1.68 -3.16 -6.42
C TYR A 34 -1.39 -4.39 -5.58
N LYS A 35 -1.26 -5.55 -6.23
CA LYS A 35 -0.90 -6.80 -5.56
C LYS A 35 0.61 -6.99 -5.59
N GLY A 36 1.19 -7.23 -4.41
CA GLY A 36 2.62 -7.51 -4.23
C GLY A 36 2.87 -8.85 -3.57
N VAL A 37 4.10 -9.34 -3.73
CA VAL A 37 4.57 -10.54 -3.02
C VAL A 37 5.00 -10.15 -1.62
N PRO A 38 4.44 -10.76 -0.55
CA PRO A 38 4.84 -10.50 0.82
C PRO A 38 6.28 -10.95 1.08
N ASP A 39 7.07 -10.11 1.74
CA ASP A 39 8.44 -10.44 2.15
C ASP A 39 8.49 -11.69 3.04
N GLN A 40 7.52 -11.84 3.92
CA GLN A 40 7.41 -12.98 4.82
C GLN A 40 7.25 -14.30 4.06
N GLU A 41 6.42 -14.34 3.01
CA GLU A 41 6.23 -15.55 2.20
C GLU A 41 7.49 -15.90 1.41
N VAL A 42 8.19 -14.90 0.85
CA VAL A 42 9.47 -15.13 0.15
C VAL A 42 10.49 -15.76 1.09
N LYS A 43 10.67 -15.19 2.28
CA LYS A 43 11.61 -15.71 3.28
C LYS A 43 11.23 -17.12 3.74
N LYS A 44 9.95 -17.40 3.94
CA LYS A 44 9.47 -18.71 4.37
C LYS A 44 9.69 -19.77 3.28
N ILE A 45 9.13 -19.57 2.10
CA ILE A 45 9.12 -20.57 1.02
C ILE A 45 10.55 -20.85 0.52
N ILE A 46 11.31 -19.79 0.23
CA ILE A 46 12.68 -19.96 -0.25
C ILE A 46 13.60 -20.43 0.88
N GLY A 47 13.42 -19.93 2.11
CA GLY A 47 14.21 -20.33 3.27
C GLY A 47 14.06 -21.81 3.59
N GLU A 48 12.84 -22.36 3.60
CA GLU A 48 12.57 -23.78 3.81
C GLU A 48 13.23 -24.64 2.71
N ALA A 49 13.18 -24.20 1.44
CA ALA A 49 13.83 -24.89 0.35
C ALA A 49 15.36 -24.82 0.44
N MET A 50 15.92 -23.68 0.86
CA MET A 50 17.36 -23.50 1.10
C MET A 50 17.85 -24.43 2.22
N GLU A 51 17.15 -24.45 3.37
CA GLU A 51 17.46 -25.33 4.48
C GLU A 51 17.49 -26.80 4.05
N LYS A 52 16.47 -27.26 3.32
CA LYS A 52 16.38 -28.62 2.79
C LYS A 52 17.57 -29.01 1.93
N HIS A 53 18.15 -28.07 1.21
CA HIS A 53 19.28 -28.31 0.30
C HIS A 53 20.62 -27.82 0.85
N GLY A 54 20.71 -27.59 2.17
CA GLY A 54 21.93 -27.24 2.85
C GLY A 54 22.51 -25.87 2.52
N LEU A 55 21.66 -24.92 2.14
CA LEU A 55 22.05 -23.54 1.86
C LEU A 55 21.66 -22.62 3.00
N CYS A 56 22.53 -21.65 3.31
CA CYS A 56 22.20 -20.51 4.15
C CYS A 56 22.67 -19.19 3.51
N LEU A 57 22.00 -18.10 3.84
CA LEU A 57 22.32 -16.76 3.33
C LEU A 57 22.71 -15.86 4.51
N LEU A 58 23.91 -15.29 4.45
CA LEU A 58 24.44 -14.38 5.45
C LEU A 58 24.60 -12.98 4.88
N PRO A 59 24.08 -11.93 5.52
CA PRO A 59 24.39 -10.55 5.14
C PRO A 59 25.84 -10.24 5.50
N ILE A 60 26.62 -9.74 4.51
CA ILE A 60 28.06 -9.42 4.71
C ILE A 60 28.36 -7.95 4.46
N GLY A 61 27.40 -7.19 3.96
CA GLY A 61 27.57 -5.75 3.77
C GLY A 61 26.29 -5.03 3.36
N VAL A 62 26.17 -3.78 3.78
CA VAL A 62 25.11 -2.86 3.37
C VAL A 62 25.73 -1.48 3.13
N ASP A 63 25.52 -0.92 1.94
CA ASP A 63 25.78 0.47 1.61
C ASP A 63 24.44 1.15 1.31
N ALA A 64 24.11 2.17 2.11
CA ALA A 64 22.82 2.85 2.00
C ALA A 64 23.03 4.37 1.83
N LYS A 65 22.31 4.94 0.87
CA LYS A 65 22.28 6.38 0.62
C LYS A 65 20.88 6.91 0.85
N THR A 66 20.77 7.96 1.67
CA THR A 66 19.48 8.54 2.02
C THR A 66 19.41 10.00 1.55
N LYS A 67 18.29 10.35 0.91
CA LYS A 67 17.92 11.71 0.53
C LYS A 67 16.62 12.08 1.25
N ILE A 68 16.60 13.29 1.81
CA ILE A 68 15.43 13.83 2.51
C ILE A 68 14.95 15.07 1.76
N ASP A 69 13.72 15.04 1.27
CA ASP A 69 13.04 16.18 0.69
C ASP A 69 11.98 16.68 1.68
N ARG A 70 11.93 18.00 1.90
CA ARG A 70 10.96 18.65 2.79
C ARG A 70 10.25 19.78 2.05
N TRP A 71 8.94 19.92 2.30
CA TRP A 71 8.13 20.97 1.71
C TRP A 71 7.00 21.39 2.65
N GLU A 72 6.48 22.60 2.45
CA GLU A 72 5.25 23.04 3.09
C GLU A 72 4.05 22.56 2.28
N GLU A 73 3.05 22.02 2.94
CA GLU A 73 1.75 21.69 2.37
C GLU A 73 0.68 22.55 3.03
N GLU A 74 -0.07 23.27 2.21
CA GLU A 74 -1.21 24.05 2.69
C GLU A 74 -2.49 23.22 2.56
N SER A 75 -3.26 23.17 3.63
CA SER A 75 -4.56 22.51 3.67
C SER A 75 -5.60 23.47 4.21
N THR A 76 -6.67 23.70 3.42
CA THR A 76 -7.80 24.55 3.82
C THR A 76 -8.97 23.66 4.21
N TYR A 77 -9.42 23.81 5.47
CA TYR A 77 -10.61 23.13 5.98
C TYR A 77 -11.51 24.15 6.67
N ASN A 78 -12.79 24.20 6.30
CA ASN A 78 -13.77 25.18 6.81
C ASN A 78 -13.30 26.65 6.74
N GLY A 79 -12.61 27.04 5.66
CA GLY A 79 -12.10 28.40 5.49
C GLY A 79 -10.84 28.73 6.29
N VAL A 80 -10.31 27.79 7.07
CA VAL A 80 -9.06 27.96 7.81
C VAL A 80 -7.93 27.25 7.06
N THR A 81 -6.93 28.01 6.62
CA THR A 81 -5.74 27.48 5.97
C THR A 81 -4.68 27.17 7.02
N THR A 82 -4.22 25.93 7.04
CA THR A 82 -3.14 25.47 7.90
C THR A 82 -1.95 25.06 7.04
N LYS A 83 -0.74 25.43 7.46
CA LYS A 83 0.52 25.01 6.85
C LYS A 83 1.12 23.86 7.66
N LYS A 84 1.52 22.79 6.99
CA LYS A 84 2.20 21.65 7.62
C LYS A 84 3.48 21.35 6.87
N MET A 85 4.57 21.15 7.61
CA MET A 85 5.79 20.59 7.04
C MET A 85 5.60 19.10 6.74
N LYS A 86 5.84 18.75 5.51
CA LYS A 86 5.90 17.37 5.02
C LYS A 86 7.33 16.98 4.70
N GLN A 87 7.62 15.71 4.76
CA GLN A 87 8.90 15.19 4.31
C GLN A 87 8.73 13.84 3.61
N SER A 88 9.65 13.58 2.71
CA SER A 88 9.86 12.27 2.10
C SER A 88 11.31 11.87 2.32
N VAL A 89 11.51 10.70 2.88
CA VAL A 89 12.82 10.10 3.10
C VAL A 89 12.96 8.96 2.10
N PHE A 90 13.83 9.17 1.12
CA PHE A 90 14.15 8.17 0.10
C PHE A 90 15.50 7.52 0.47
N THR A 91 15.52 6.20 0.53
CA THR A 91 16.76 5.43 0.76
C THR A 91 16.93 4.40 -0.33
N GLU A 92 18.09 4.37 -0.94
CA GLU A 92 18.57 3.26 -1.77
C GLU A 92 19.60 2.46 -0.97
N SER A 93 19.56 1.13 -1.09
CA SER A 93 20.51 0.23 -0.43
C SER A 93 21.08 -0.76 -1.44
N LYS A 94 22.41 -0.88 -1.43
CA LYS A 94 23.15 -1.99 -2.04
C LYS A 94 23.56 -2.93 -0.94
N THR A 95 23.20 -4.20 -1.08
CA THR A 95 23.45 -5.22 -0.07
C THR A 95 24.32 -6.32 -0.63
N LYS A 96 25.18 -6.90 0.20
CA LYS A 96 25.98 -8.06 -0.14
C LYS A 96 25.63 -9.22 0.78
N TYR A 97 25.51 -10.38 0.21
CA TYR A 97 25.21 -11.61 0.90
C TYR A 97 26.20 -12.69 0.51
N LEU A 98 26.53 -13.54 1.46
CA LEU A 98 27.25 -14.79 1.21
C LEU A 98 26.24 -15.93 1.22
N LEU A 99 26.02 -16.57 0.06
CA LEU A 99 25.30 -17.82 -0.04
C LEU A 99 26.28 -18.96 0.24
N LEU A 100 26.10 -19.66 1.34
CA LEU A 100 26.98 -20.72 1.83
C LEU A 100 26.27 -22.07 1.77
N HIS A 101 26.96 -23.08 1.27
CA HIS A 101 26.52 -24.47 1.28
C HIS A 101 27.22 -25.25 2.37
N THR A 102 26.57 -26.30 2.90
CA THR A 102 27.12 -27.19 3.96
C THR A 102 28.46 -27.88 3.59
N SER A 103 28.80 -27.94 2.30
CA SER A 103 30.15 -28.41 1.87
C SER A 103 31.28 -27.39 2.09
N GLY A 104 30.96 -26.15 2.53
CA GLY A 104 31.91 -25.07 2.62
C GLY A 104 32.04 -24.22 1.34
N GLU A 105 31.42 -24.64 0.22
CA GLU A 105 31.36 -23.82 -0.99
C GLU A 105 30.50 -22.60 -0.79
N SER A 106 30.91 -21.45 -1.33
CA SER A 106 30.14 -20.21 -1.22
C SER A 106 30.21 -19.35 -2.48
N ILE A 107 29.22 -18.50 -2.66
CA ILE A 107 29.19 -17.44 -3.67
C ILE A 107 28.68 -16.15 -3.03
N GLU A 108 29.21 -15.02 -3.49
CA GLU A 108 28.67 -13.72 -3.12
C GLU A 108 27.50 -13.34 -4.04
N LEU A 109 26.48 -12.75 -3.44
CA LEU A 109 25.33 -12.21 -4.15
C LEU A 109 25.23 -10.72 -3.82
N GLU A 110 24.79 -9.93 -4.77
CA GLU A 110 24.48 -8.52 -4.58
C GLU A 110 23.00 -8.29 -4.72
N GLY A 111 22.47 -7.39 -3.88
CA GLY A 111 21.08 -6.96 -3.90
C GLY A 111 20.97 -5.45 -3.98
N TYR A 112 19.86 -5.00 -4.53
CA TYR A 112 19.52 -3.59 -4.60
C TYR A 112 18.06 -3.39 -4.19
N GLY A 113 17.81 -2.34 -3.42
CA GLY A 113 16.45 -1.99 -3.02
C GLY A 113 16.30 -0.50 -2.77
N GLN A 114 15.09 -0.02 -2.97
CA GLN A 114 14.70 1.36 -2.68
C GLN A 114 13.55 1.39 -1.70
N GLY A 115 13.51 2.40 -0.84
CA GLY A 115 12.43 2.60 0.10
C GLY A 115 12.10 4.07 0.27
N VAL A 116 10.81 4.39 0.28
CA VAL A 116 10.30 5.73 0.58
C VAL A 116 9.46 5.66 1.84
N ASP A 117 9.66 6.61 2.72
CA ASP A 117 8.86 6.78 3.94
C ASP A 117 8.79 8.24 4.33
N SER A 118 7.78 8.63 5.07
CA SER A 118 7.67 9.99 5.61
C SER A 118 8.42 10.19 6.93
N GLN A 119 8.92 9.10 7.53
CA GLN A 119 9.60 9.11 8.84
C GLN A 119 10.92 8.32 8.79
N ASP A 120 11.01 7.22 9.53
CA ASP A 120 12.25 6.49 9.83
C ASP A 120 12.37 5.12 9.12
N LYS A 121 11.34 4.70 8.39
CA LYS A 121 11.26 3.33 7.86
C LYS A 121 11.86 3.14 6.46
N SER A 122 12.35 4.19 5.81
CA SER A 122 12.85 4.12 4.43
C SER A 122 14.02 3.14 4.27
N ALA A 123 14.98 3.13 5.20
CA ALA A 123 16.12 2.22 5.20
C ALA A 123 15.68 0.76 5.40
N GLY A 124 14.74 0.50 6.32
CA GLY A 124 14.18 -0.84 6.52
C GLY A 124 13.43 -1.34 5.28
N LYS A 125 12.66 -0.46 4.63
CA LYS A 125 11.99 -0.79 3.36
C LYS A 125 13.01 -1.13 2.27
N SER A 126 14.05 -0.32 2.08
CA SER A 126 15.05 -0.55 1.04
C SER A 126 15.81 -1.85 1.21
N THR A 127 16.25 -2.18 2.44
CA THR A 127 16.95 -3.44 2.72
C THR A 127 16.03 -4.67 2.61
N THR A 128 14.75 -4.54 2.98
CA THR A 128 13.75 -5.59 2.78
C THR A 128 13.54 -5.89 1.30
N TYR A 129 13.42 -4.86 0.46
CA TYR A 129 13.31 -5.04 -0.99
C TYR A 129 14.59 -5.64 -1.58
N ALA A 130 15.78 -5.17 -1.14
CA ALA A 130 17.05 -5.73 -1.59
C ALA A 130 17.13 -7.24 -1.35
N LEU A 131 16.85 -7.71 -0.14
CA LEU A 131 16.84 -9.14 0.18
C LEU A 131 15.80 -9.91 -0.61
N LYS A 132 14.57 -9.40 -0.65
CA LYS A 132 13.45 -10.05 -1.36
C LYS A 132 13.79 -10.31 -2.82
N TYR A 133 14.26 -9.29 -3.54
CA TYR A 133 14.61 -9.44 -4.94
C TYR A 133 15.88 -10.26 -5.16
N THR A 134 16.87 -10.19 -4.26
CA THR A 134 18.04 -11.09 -4.33
C THR A 134 17.60 -12.55 -4.29
N LEU A 135 16.70 -12.93 -3.38
CA LEU A 135 16.19 -14.29 -3.29
C LEU A 135 15.39 -14.70 -4.53
N LEU A 136 14.44 -13.85 -4.96
CA LEU A 136 13.61 -14.13 -6.12
C LEU A 136 14.42 -14.31 -7.41
N TYR A 137 15.43 -13.46 -7.62
CA TYR A 137 16.26 -13.52 -8.84
C TYR A 137 17.30 -14.62 -8.77
N THR A 138 17.91 -14.88 -7.61
CA THR A 138 18.90 -15.98 -7.48
C THR A 138 18.29 -17.33 -7.82
N PHE A 139 17.04 -17.54 -7.43
CA PHE A 139 16.34 -18.81 -7.67
C PHE A 139 15.32 -18.74 -8.81
N LEU A 140 15.28 -17.63 -9.58
CA LEU A 140 14.37 -17.41 -10.70
C LEU A 140 12.90 -17.74 -10.38
N VAL A 141 12.45 -17.31 -9.19
CA VAL A 141 11.11 -17.64 -8.67
C VAL A 141 10.04 -16.79 -9.36
N PRO A 142 9.11 -17.39 -10.11
CA PRO A 142 8.01 -16.65 -10.73
C PRO A 142 7.08 -16.07 -9.64
N THR A 143 6.60 -14.85 -9.86
CA THR A 143 5.71 -14.16 -8.92
C THR A 143 4.38 -13.80 -9.57
N GLY A 144 3.30 -14.42 -9.14
CA GLY A 144 1.97 -14.18 -9.68
C GLY A 144 1.78 -14.60 -11.14
N LYS A 145 0.67 -14.22 -11.76
CA LYS A 145 0.48 -14.31 -13.21
C LYS A 145 1.39 -13.30 -13.88
N ILE A 146 1.92 -13.66 -15.06
CA ILE A 146 2.84 -12.82 -15.84
C ILE A 146 2.14 -11.47 -16.15
N ASP A 147 2.37 -10.48 -15.28
CA ASP A 147 2.23 -9.08 -15.63
C ASP A 147 3.57 -8.70 -16.25
N ASP A 148 3.64 -8.75 -17.57
CA ASP A 148 4.77 -8.21 -18.28
C ASP A 148 4.85 -6.72 -17.93
N ALA A 149 5.96 -6.29 -17.33
CA ALA A 149 6.13 -4.89 -16.92
C ALA A 149 6.02 -3.93 -18.13
N ASP A 150 6.18 -4.46 -19.33
CA ASP A 150 6.04 -3.72 -20.58
C ASP A 150 4.57 -3.52 -21.03
N THR A 151 3.60 -4.21 -20.41
CA THR A 151 2.17 -4.07 -20.73
C THR A 151 1.44 -3.04 -19.87
N THR A 152 2.03 -2.64 -18.75
CA THR A 152 1.50 -1.56 -17.88
C THR A 152 2.48 -0.40 -17.90
N HIS A 153 2.21 0.59 -18.74
CA HIS A 153 2.90 1.88 -18.64
C HIS A 153 2.62 2.44 -17.23
N SER A 154 3.68 2.84 -16.53
CA SER A 154 3.54 3.76 -15.41
C SER A 154 2.76 4.94 -15.94
N ASP A 155 1.61 5.29 -15.33
CA ASP A 155 0.89 6.51 -15.69
C ASP A 155 1.92 7.62 -15.79
N ASP A 156 2.01 8.25 -16.95
CA ASP A 156 2.91 9.36 -17.17
C ASP A 156 2.79 10.30 -15.98
N ILE A 157 3.91 10.65 -15.38
CA ILE A 157 3.93 11.74 -14.40
C ILE A 157 3.36 12.93 -15.15
N GLN A 158 2.09 13.22 -14.93
CA GLN A 158 1.47 14.38 -15.52
C GLN A 158 2.27 15.58 -15.02
N THR A 159 3.19 16.05 -15.86
CA THR A 159 3.75 17.37 -15.68
C THR A 159 2.56 18.30 -15.47
N PRO A 160 2.58 19.19 -14.46
CA PRO A 160 1.52 20.16 -14.29
C PRO A 160 1.37 20.89 -15.62
N GLN A 161 0.38 20.52 -16.39
CA GLN A 161 0.03 21.28 -17.58
C GLN A 161 -0.33 22.66 -17.05
N THR A 162 0.48 23.64 -17.40
CA THR A 162 0.11 25.05 -17.29
C THR A 162 -1.21 25.17 -18.04
N LYS A 163 -2.30 25.17 -17.30
CA LYS A 163 -3.64 25.30 -17.86
C LYS A 163 -3.63 26.62 -18.65
N GLN A 164 -3.60 26.51 -19.98
CA GLN A 164 -4.00 27.64 -20.80
C GLN A 164 -5.38 28.07 -20.31
N PRO A 165 -5.67 29.36 -20.19
CA PRO A 165 -6.95 29.82 -19.70
C PRO A 165 -8.05 29.34 -20.65
N VAL A 166 -8.70 28.25 -20.28
CA VAL A 166 -9.96 27.85 -20.88
C VAL A 166 -10.92 28.97 -20.54
N GLN A 167 -11.49 29.63 -21.54
CA GLN A 167 -12.61 30.54 -21.34
C GLN A 167 -13.75 29.71 -20.73
N VAL A 168 -13.83 29.72 -19.43
CA VAL A 168 -14.93 29.14 -18.67
C VAL A 168 -16.10 30.09 -18.85
N LYS A 169 -17.12 29.67 -19.60
CA LYS A 169 -18.44 30.29 -19.48
C LYS A 169 -18.83 30.16 -18.01
N GLU A 170 -18.99 31.26 -17.33
CA GLU A 170 -19.46 31.25 -15.93
C GLU A 170 -20.77 30.48 -15.85
N PRO A 171 -20.89 29.48 -14.99
CA PRO A 171 -22.14 28.76 -14.80
C PRO A 171 -23.21 29.73 -14.28
N THR A 172 -24.42 29.57 -14.75
CA THR A 172 -25.57 30.38 -14.31
C THR A 172 -25.82 30.20 -12.81
N VAL A 173 -26.52 31.15 -12.20
CA VAL A 173 -26.79 31.18 -10.75
C VAL A 173 -27.46 29.87 -10.30
N ASP A 174 -28.32 29.28 -11.12
CA ASP A 174 -29.04 28.03 -10.84
C ASP A 174 -28.14 26.80 -10.92
N GLU A 175 -27.15 26.77 -11.81
CA GLU A 175 -26.14 25.69 -11.88
C GLU A 175 -25.17 25.72 -10.68
N LYS A 176 -24.79 26.93 -10.21
CA LYS A 176 -24.00 27.09 -8.98
C LYS A 176 -24.75 26.60 -7.73
N ALA A 177 -26.04 26.86 -7.66
CA ALA A 177 -26.89 26.41 -6.55
C ALA A 177 -27.04 24.87 -6.51
N SER A 178 -27.26 24.22 -7.66
CA SER A 178 -27.38 22.77 -7.74
C SER A 178 -26.03 22.05 -7.50
N MET A 179 -24.91 22.61 -7.95
CA MET A 179 -23.57 22.06 -7.64
C MET A 179 -23.18 22.20 -6.17
N MET A 180 -23.60 23.25 -5.49
CA MET A 180 -23.38 23.42 -4.05
C MET A 180 -24.24 22.48 -3.22
N GLN A 181 -25.49 22.23 -3.59
CA GLN A 181 -26.37 21.30 -2.89
C GLN A 181 -25.87 19.84 -2.98
N ASN A 182 -25.32 19.40 -4.12
CA ASN A 182 -24.80 18.04 -4.30
C ASN A 182 -23.46 17.77 -3.58
N ARG A 183 -22.66 18.78 -3.27
CA ARG A 183 -21.38 18.62 -2.54
C ARG A 183 -21.55 18.57 -1.02
N THR A 184 -22.63 19.11 -0.48
CA THR A 184 -22.82 19.26 0.98
C THR A 184 -23.70 18.18 1.60
N ASN A 185 -24.35 17.31 0.82
CA ASN A 185 -25.29 16.37 1.40
C ASN A 185 -25.50 15.10 0.54
N PRO A 186 -24.54 14.18 0.50
CA PRO A 186 -24.69 12.92 -0.22
C PRO A 186 -25.90 12.16 0.31
N GLU A 187 -26.63 11.50 -0.58
CA GLU A 187 -27.76 10.66 -0.18
C GLU A 187 -27.27 9.48 0.65
N LEU A 188 -28.04 9.13 1.68
CA LEU A 188 -27.77 7.95 2.48
C LEU A 188 -27.99 6.69 1.62
N PRO A 189 -27.14 5.65 1.76
CA PRO A 189 -27.42 4.35 1.19
C PRO A 189 -28.81 3.86 1.62
N SER A 190 -29.63 3.43 0.67
CA SER A 190 -31.03 3.06 0.90
C SER A 190 -31.23 2.07 2.05
N GLY A 191 -30.32 1.10 2.20
CA GLY A 191 -30.35 0.14 3.30
C GLY A 191 -30.17 0.76 4.69
N ILE A 192 -29.29 1.77 4.82
CA ILE A 192 -29.03 2.43 6.11
C ILE A 192 -30.17 3.37 6.50
N ALA A 193 -30.73 4.10 5.52
CA ALA A 193 -31.89 4.94 5.77
C ALA A 193 -33.07 4.09 6.29
N GLN A 194 -33.31 2.93 5.68
CA GLN A 194 -34.37 1.99 6.11
C GLN A 194 -34.09 1.43 7.51
N SER A 195 -32.86 0.99 7.82
CA SER A 195 -32.50 0.48 9.14
C SER A 195 -32.73 1.50 10.26
N ILE A 196 -32.49 2.79 9.99
CA ILE A 196 -32.78 3.86 10.98
C ILE A 196 -34.29 4.00 11.21
N LEU A 197 -35.11 3.92 10.15
CA LEU A 197 -36.57 4.00 10.27
C LEU A 197 -37.16 2.80 10.99
N ASP A 198 -36.61 1.62 10.78
CA ASP A 198 -37.08 0.35 11.37
C ASP A 198 -36.63 0.16 12.84
N ALA A 199 -35.67 0.96 13.32
CA ALA A 199 -35.21 0.90 14.70
C ALA A 199 -36.35 1.26 15.67
N THR A 200 -36.67 0.36 16.59
CA THR A 200 -37.73 0.51 17.60
C THR A 200 -37.21 0.85 18.99
N THR A 201 -35.89 0.76 19.21
CA THR A 201 -35.24 1.07 20.49
C THR A 201 -34.00 1.92 20.32
N GLU A 202 -33.62 2.68 21.36
CA GLU A 202 -32.40 3.46 21.40
C GLU A 202 -31.14 2.57 21.24
N ALA A 203 -31.18 1.34 21.77
CA ALA A 203 -30.09 0.40 21.66
C ALA A 203 -29.82 0.02 20.17
N GLN A 204 -30.85 -0.20 19.40
CA GLN A 204 -30.71 -0.47 17.95
C GLN A 204 -30.13 0.72 17.18
N LEU A 205 -30.56 1.95 17.50
CA LEU A 205 -29.98 3.15 16.91
C LEU A 205 -28.50 3.33 17.26
N LYS A 206 -28.11 2.95 18.47
CA LYS A 206 -26.71 3.00 18.90
C LYS A 206 -25.85 2.02 18.11
N VAL A 207 -26.31 0.80 17.87
CA VAL A 207 -25.62 -0.19 17.02
C VAL A 207 -25.47 0.34 15.60
N ILE A 208 -26.54 0.87 14.99
CA ILE A 208 -26.47 1.45 13.64
C ILE A 208 -25.46 2.61 13.58
N TRP A 209 -25.38 3.43 14.62
CA TRP A 209 -24.40 4.49 14.71
C TRP A 209 -22.97 3.96 14.80
N GLU A 210 -22.68 3.01 15.69
CA GLU A 210 -21.35 2.45 15.92
C GLU A 210 -20.84 1.67 14.69
N ASP A 211 -21.71 0.95 13.99
CA ASP A 211 -21.34 0.18 12.79
C ASP A 211 -21.06 1.05 11.57
N ASN A 212 -21.53 2.30 11.56
CA ASN A 212 -21.43 3.19 10.40
C ASN A 212 -20.56 4.44 10.65
N GLN A 213 -19.42 4.29 11.34
CA GLN A 213 -18.52 5.38 11.71
C GLN A 213 -18.12 6.29 10.55
N LYS A 214 -17.97 5.75 9.32
CA LYS A 214 -17.64 6.53 8.12
C LYS A 214 -18.74 7.50 7.70
N LEU A 215 -19.97 7.28 8.15
CA LEU A 215 -21.11 8.16 7.85
C LEU A 215 -21.35 9.24 8.92
N HIS A 216 -20.61 9.26 10.01
CA HIS A 216 -20.73 10.30 11.04
C HIS A 216 -20.47 11.71 10.49
N VAL A 217 -19.66 11.83 9.43
CA VAL A 217 -19.38 13.11 8.74
C VAL A 217 -20.49 13.54 7.78
N VAL A 218 -21.45 12.66 7.50
CA VAL A 218 -22.58 12.94 6.59
C VAL A 218 -23.72 13.52 7.40
N LYS A 219 -24.04 14.80 7.20
CA LYS A 219 -25.08 15.51 7.95
C LYS A 219 -26.44 14.80 7.92
N LYS A 220 -26.85 14.28 6.74
CA LYS A 220 -28.11 13.52 6.62
C LYS A 220 -28.16 12.27 7.53
N PHE A 221 -27.05 11.61 7.76
CA PHE A 221 -26.98 10.44 8.67
C PHE A 221 -27.18 10.85 10.13
N SER A 222 -26.44 11.85 10.59
CA SER A 222 -26.55 12.32 11.97
C SER A 222 -27.93 12.91 12.26
N ASP A 223 -28.52 13.67 11.30
CA ASP A 223 -29.85 14.22 11.44
C ASP A 223 -30.94 13.14 11.48
N ALA A 224 -30.84 12.10 10.63
CA ALA A 224 -31.78 10.99 10.60
C ALA A 224 -31.77 10.18 11.92
N VAL A 225 -30.58 9.86 12.44
CA VAL A 225 -30.43 9.14 13.72
C VAL A 225 -30.96 10.00 14.87
N ALA A 226 -30.64 11.31 14.90
CA ALA A 226 -31.11 12.21 15.94
C ALA A 226 -32.64 12.39 15.90
N THR A 227 -33.25 12.48 14.73
CA THR A 227 -34.70 12.57 14.56
C THR A 227 -35.37 11.31 15.06
N ARG A 228 -34.88 10.14 14.63
CA ARG A 228 -35.46 8.86 15.07
C ARG A 228 -35.34 8.65 16.58
N LYS A 229 -34.20 9.06 17.17
CA LYS A 229 -34.04 9.03 18.63
C LYS A 229 -35.09 9.88 19.36
N LYS A 230 -35.36 11.09 18.87
CA LYS A 230 -36.42 11.97 19.47
C LYS A 230 -37.81 11.32 19.37
N GLU A 231 -38.14 10.69 18.22
CA GLU A 231 -39.41 9.98 18.06
C GLU A 231 -39.58 8.82 19.04
N LEU A 232 -38.52 8.06 19.29
CA LEU A 232 -38.53 6.92 20.22
C LEU A 232 -38.68 7.39 21.70
N LEU A 233 -38.06 8.54 22.02
CA LEU A 233 -38.20 9.12 23.34
C LEU A 233 -39.59 9.75 23.62
N ALA A 234 -40.23 10.26 22.54
CA ALA A 234 -41.58 10.85 22.66
C ALA A 234 -42.69 9.79 22.79
N LYS A 235 -42.41 8.51 22.53
CA LYS A 235 -43.35 7.40 22.65
C LYS A 235 -43.24 6.64 23.98
N LYS A 236 -42.35 7.07 24.87
CA LYS A 236 -42.26 6.63 26.29
C LYS A 236 -43.08 7.54 27.19
#